data_fe3f2ad610bf6372bbd9a02d5d4ce4e7
#
_entry.id   fe3f2ad610bf6372bbd9a02d5d4ce4e7
#
_cell.length_a   1.000
_cell.length_b   1.000
_cell.length_c   1.000
_cell.angle_alpha   90.00
_cell.angle_beta   90.00
_cell.angle_gamma   90.00
#
_symmetry.space_group_name_H-M   'P 1'
#
loop_
_entity.id
_entity.type
_entity.pdbx_description
1 polymer ?
#
loop_
_entity_poly.entity_id
_entity_poly.type
_entity_poly.pdbx_seq_one_letter_code
_entity_poly.pdbx_strand_id
1 'polypeptide(L)'
;MKSERTWIVIADGAHARVYQYSEEKPKLETVKDIWFDIDLPRTHDIVSDRAGRSFESQGRTRHAKSGRSDPHRELKRNLAHKVADALKSSLTDKRYEKLVLVAPPATLGDLRGALAKSVQARVIAEVAQDLIKVPASRLGAHLVDVLPFYAPRAQPRSGMGGVRK
;
A
#
# COMPACT_ATOMS: atom_id res chain seq x y z
N MET A 1 -16.62 24.27 9.62
CA MET A 1 -15.26 23.70 9.59
C MET A 1 -15.25 22.58 8.59
N LYS A 2 -14.34 22.62 7.63
CA LYS A 2 -14.17 21.47 6.72
C LYS A 2 -13.49 20.35 7.49
N SER A 3 -14.17 19.21 7.58
CA SER A 3 -13.57 17.99 8.12
C SER A 3 -12.34 17.62 7.28
N GLU A 4 -11.20 17.44 7.93
CA GLU A 4 -9.96 17.05 7.27
C GLU A 4 -10.10 15.62 6.72
N ARG A 5 -9.87 15.46 5.44
CA ARG A 5 -9.92 14.15 4.78
C ARG A 5 -8.57 13.48 4.88
N THR A 6 -8.54 12.38 5.57
CA THR A 6 -7.34 11.54 5.68
C THR A 6 -7.46 10.37 4.70
N TRP A 7 -6.48 10.24 3.82
CA TRP A 7 -6.37 9.06 2.96
C TRP A 7 -5.43 8.05 3.56
N ILE A 8 -5.77 6.79 3.37
CA ILE A 8 -5.01 5.64 3.83
C ILE A 8 -4.68 4.80 2.62
N VAL A 9 -3.40 4.73 2.29
CA VAL A 9 -2.87 3.89 1.21
C VAL A 9 -2.45 2.56 1.80
N ILE A 10 -3.01 1.48 1.30
CA ILE A 10 -2.64 0.11 1.67
C ILE A 10 -2.04 -0.57 0.45
N ALA A 11 -0.81 -1.03 0.54
CA ALA A 11 -0.09 -1.66 -0.56
C ALA A 11 0.74 -2.86 -0.09
N ASP A 12 1.01 -3.80 -1.01
CA ASP A 12 1.87 -4.96 -0.76
C ASP A 12 2.95 -5.18 -1.83
N GLY A 13 3.11 -4.23 -2.75
CA GLY A 13 4.05 -4.31 -3.85
C GLY A 13 3.46 -4.86 -5.16
N ALA A 14 2.32 -5.52 -5.12
CA ALA A 14 1.55 -5.97 -6.29
C ALA A 14 0.18 -5.30 -6.38
N HIS A 15 -0.33 -4.86 -5.25
CA HIS A 15 -1.64 -4.25 -5.11
C HIS A 15 -1.54 -2.96 -4.33
N ALA A 16 -2.37 -2.01 -4.66
CA ALA A 16 -2.54 -0.79 -3.88
C ALA A 16 -4.00 -0.35 -3.86
N ARG A 17 -4.47 0.02 -2.69
CA ARG A 17 -5.83 0.49 -2.45
C ARG A 17 -5.80 1.75 -1.60
N VAL A 18 -6.70 2.65 -1.87
CA VAL A 18 -6.84 3.88 -1.10
C VAL A 18 -8.20 3.93 -0.46
N TYR A 19 -8.21 4.26 0.82
CA TYR A 19 -9.41 4.50 1.60
C TYR A 19 -9.41 5.93 2.10
N GLN A 20 -10.58 6.52 2.19
CA GLN A 20 -10.80 7.82 2.79
C GLN A 20 -11.40 7.66 4.17
N TYR A 21 -10.84 8.35 5.13
CA TYR A 21 -11.39 8.51 6.48
C TYR A 21 -11.81 9.98 6.68
N SER A 22 -12.96 10.15 7.30
CA SER A 22 -13.46 11.45 7.71
C SER A 22 -13.93 11.38 9.16
N GLU A 23 -13.61 12.40 9.93
CA GLU A 23 -14.03 12.49 11.34
C GLU A 23 -15.55 12.60 11.50
N GLU A 24 -16.24 13.22 10.54
CA GLU A 24 -17.69 13.34 10.56
C GLU A 24 -18.39 11.99 10.40
N LYS A 25 -17.77 11.11 9.64
CA LYS A 25 -18.24 9.74 9.43
C LYS A 25 -17.07 8.80 9.72
N PRO A 26 -16.94 8.26 10.93
CA PRO A 26 -15.82 7.38 11.28
C PRO A 26 -15.94 6.03 10.58
N LYS A 27 -15.86 6.06 9.27
CA LYS A 27 -15.94 4.93 8.37
C LYS A 27 -14.87 5.08 7.29
N LEU A 28 -14.27 3.97 6.92
CA LEU A 28 -13.37 3.91 5.78
C LEU A 28 -14.19 3.71 4.50
N GLU A 29 -14.08 4.66 3.59
CA GLU A 29 -14.71 4.59 2.29
C GLU A 29 -13.65 4.34 1.22
N THR A 30 -13.91 3.40 0.31
CA THR A 30 -12.97 3.08 -0.76
C THR A 30 -12.92 4.21 -1.79
N VAL A 31 -11.72 4.66 -2.11
CA VAL A 31 -11.46 5.58 -3.23
C VAL A 31 -11.31 4.73 -4.49
N LYS A 32 -12.41 4.53 -5.21
CA LYS A 32 -12.53 3.53 -6.28
C LYS A 32 -11.65 3.79 -7.51
N ASP A 33 -11.33 5.05 -7.78
CA ASP A 33 -10.53 5.47 -8.92
C ASP A 33 -9.01 5.28 -8.69
N ILE A 34 -8.61 4.95 -7.47
CA ILE A 34 -7.22 4.62 -7.13
C ILE A 34 -7.15 3.19 -6.61
N TRP A 35 -7.10 2.27 -7.55
CA TRP A 35 -7.03 0.85 -7.31
C TRP A 35 -6.06 0.24 -8.31
N PHE A 36 -4.98 -0.32 -7.81
CA PHE A 36 -3.96 -0.95 -8.62
C PHE A 36 -3.80 -2.41 -8.26
N ASP A 37 -3.85 -3.25 -9.27
CA ASP A 37 -3.50 -4.66 -9.20
C ASP A 37 -2.54 -4.95 -10.35
N ILE A 38 -1.39 -5.51 -10.05
CA ILE A 38 -0.44 -6.00 -11.03
C ILE A 38 -0.26 -7.51 -10.88
N ASP A 39 -0.31 -8.20 -11.99
CA ASP A 39 0.04 -9.60 -12.03
C ASP A 39 1.58 -9.72 -12.01
N LEU A 40 2.11 -10.22 -10.91
CA LEU A 40 3.52 -10.59 -10.83
C LEU A 40 3.69 -11.92 -11.54
N PRO A 41 4.44 -11.99 -12.66
CA PRO A 41 4.71 -13.25 -13.31
C PRO A 41 5.40 -14.21 -12.33
N ARG A 42 5.04 -15.47 -12.38
CA ARG A 42 5.72 -16.48 -11.55
C ARG A 42 7.20 -16.52 -11.94
N THR A 43 8.08 -16.71 -10.97
CA THR A 43 9.52 -16.75 -11.19
C THR A 43 9.92 -17.76 -12.27
N HIS A 44 9.16 -18.84 -12.40
CA HIS A 44 9.33 -19.85 -13.45
C HIS A 44 9.08 -19.29 -14.87
N ASP A 45 8.12 -18.41 -15.05
CA ASP A 45 7.76 -17.86 -16.36
C ASP A 45 8.83 -16.84 -16.86
N ILE A 46 9.52 -16.20 -15.93
CA ILE A 46 10.61 -15.26 -16.25
C ILE A 46 11.88 -15.99 -16.67
N VAL A 47 12.11 -17.19 -16.12
CA VAL A 47 13.30 -17.99 -16.41
C VAL A 47 13.15 -18.75 -17.73
N SER A 48 11.94 -19.14 -18.12
CA SER A 48 11.69 -19.90 -19.35
C SER A 48 11.96 -19.11 -20.63
N ASP A 49 11.78 -17.80 -20.63
CA ASP A 49 12.11 -16.93 -21.78
C ASP A 49 13.63 -16.74 -22.00
N ARG A 50 14.46 -17.26 -21.10
CA ARG A 50 15.94 -17.24 -21.21
C ARG A 50 16.58 -18.57 -21.56
N ALA A 51 15.81 -19.64 -21.73
CA ALA A 51 16.30 -20.94 -22.09
C ALA A 51 16.53 -21.05 -23.63
N GLY A 52 17.53 -20.38 -24.14
CA GLY A 52 17.87 -20.50 -25.52
C GLY A 52 19.18 -19.79 -25.89
N ARG A 53 20.24 -20.40 -25.59
CA ARG A 53 21.59 -20.42 -26.18
C ARG A 53 22.68 -20.39 -25.12
N SER A 54 23.10 -21.58 -24.72
CA SER A 54 24.42 -21.77 -24.18
C SER A 54 25.40 -21.62 -25.31
N PHE A 55 26.13 -20.55 -25.37
CA PHE A 55 27.42 -20.51 -26.00
C PHE A 55 28.45 -20.53 -24.89
N GLU A 56 29.10 -21.66 -24.77
CA GLU A 56 30.41 -21.75 -24.11
C GLU A 56 31.33 -20.75 -24.74
N SER A 57 31.73 -19.77 -24.01
CA SER A 57 32.91 -18.98 -24.32
C SER A 57 33.71 -18.88 -23.05
N GLN A 58 34.77 -19.66 -23.01
CA GLN A 58 35.87 -19.47 -22.07
C GLN A 58 36.38 -18.04 -22.19
N GLY A 59 36.16 -17.26 -21.17
CA GLY A 59 36.68 -15.92 -21.06
C GLY A 59 36.69 -15.53 -19.59
N ARG A 60 37.86 -15.78 -18.95
CA ARG A 60 38.24 -15.13 -17.72
C ARG A 60 38.11 -13.62 -17.89
N THR A 61 37.05 -13.06 -17.42
CA THR A 61 37.05 -11.68 -17.01
C THR A 61 36.03 -11.51 -15.87
N ARG A 62 36.56 -11.37 -14.67
CA ARG A 62 35.90 -10.79 -13.56
C ARG A 62 35.43 -9.37 -13.93
N HIS A 63 34.26 -9.24 -14.43
CA HIS A 63 33.49 -8.02 -14.32
C HIS A 63 32.14 -8.40 -13.79
N ALA A 64 32.16 -8.47 -12.58
CA ALA A 64 31.23 -8.12 -11.56
C ALA A 64 30.05 -7.33 -12.11
N LYS A 65 28.86 -7.91 -11.92
CA LYS A 65 27.69 -7.21 -11.46
C LYS A 65 27.28 -6.01 -12.32
N SER A 66 26.96 -6.22 -13.56
CA SER A 66 25.79 -5.55 -14.06
C SER A 66 24.61 -6.17 -13.30
N GLY A 67 24.08 -5.45 -12.35
CA GLY A 67 22.95 -5.90 -11.58
C GLY A 67 21.84 -6.24 -12.55
N ARG A 68 21.58 -7.52 -12.75
CA ARG A 68 20.34 -7.96 -13.37
C ARG A 68 19.25 -7.48 -12.44
N SER A 69 18.57 -6.40 -12.82
CA SER A 69 17.40 -5.94 -12.08
C SER A 69 16.41 -7.11 -12.04
N ASP A 70 16.07 -7.54 -10.85
CA ASP A 70 15.02 -8.53 -10.65
C ASP A 70 13.72 -7.95 -11.25
N PRO A 71 13.13 -8.59 -12.30
CA PRO A 71 11.93 -8.09 -12.94
C PRO A 71 10.77 -7.88 -11.96
N HIS A 72 10.67 -8.71 -10.92
CA HIS A 72 9.67 -8.53 -9.87
C HIS A 72 9.93 -7.26 -9.06
N ARG A 73 11.20 -6.97 -8.79
CA ARG A 73 11.60 -5.77 -8.06
C ARG A 73 11.28 -4.51 -8.84
N GLU A 74 11.49 -4.55 -10.16
CA GLU A 74 11.16 -3.44 -11.04
C GLU A 74 9.65 -3.20 -11.12
N LEU A 75 8.84 -4.26 -11.27
CA LEU A 75 7.38 -4.14 -11.28
C LEU A 75 6.84 -3.52 -9.98
N LYS A 76 7.39 -3.92 -8.83
CA LYS A 76 7.02 -3.33 -7.52
C LYS A 76 7.36 -1.85 -7.43
N ARG A 77 8.53 -1.45 -7.92
CA ARG A 77 8.91 -0.04 -8.00
C ARG A 77 8.00 0.75 -8.93
N ASN A 78 7.66 0.18 -10.09
CA ASN A 78 6.75 0.81 -11.04
C ASN A 78 5.37 1.01 -10.44
N LEU A 79 4.86 0.05 -9.65
CA LEU A 79 3.62 0.23 -8.91
C LEU A 79 3.72 1.39 -7.92
N ALA A 80 4.81 1.48 -7.17
CA ALA A 80 5.04 2.57 -6.23
C ALA A 80 5.03 3.94 -6.92
N HIS A 81 5.62 4.04 -8.12
CA HIS A 81 5.56 5.26 -8.94
C HIS A 81 4.13 5.58 -9.40
N LYS A 82 3.38 4.60 -9.87
CA LYS A 82 1.96 4.80 -10.27
C LYS A 82 1.11 5.30 -9.10
N VAL A 83 1.29 4.73 -7.94
CA VAL A 83 0.60 5.17 -6.71
C VAL A 83 1.02 6.59 -6.36
N ALA A 84 2.31 6.90 -6.41
CA ALA A 84 2.85 8.23 -6.13
C ALA A 84 2.28 9.30 -7.07
N ASP A 85 2.18 9.02 -8.36
CA ASP A 85 1.62 9.92 -9.36
C ASP A 85 0.13 10.17 -9.12
N ALA A 86 -0.64 9.12 -8.80
CA ALA A 86 -2.05 9.23 -8.47
C ALA A 86 -2.27 10.06 -7.19
N LEU A 87 -1.43 9.89 -6.19
CA LEU A 87 -1.49 10.67 -4.95
C LEU A 87 -1.13 12.14 -5.18
N LYS A 88 -0.13 12.41 -6.02
CA LYS A 88 0.27 13.77 -6.37
C LYS A 88 -0.86 14.51 -7.12
N SER A 89 -1.46 13.86 -8.11
CA SER A 89 -2.60 14.41 -8.85
C SER A 89 -3.77 14.69 -7.91
N SER A 90 -4.11 13.74 -7.05
CA SER A 90 -5.20 13.88 -6.09
C SER A 90 -4.96 14.97 -5.04
N LEU A 91 -3.70 15.21 -4.67
CA LEU A 91 -3.34 16.31 -3.79
C LEU A 91 -3.53 17.67 -4.49
N THR A 92 -3.16 17.77 -5.77
CA THR A 92 -3.39 18.95 -6.59
C THR A 92 -4.89 19.26 -6.69
N ASP A 93 -5.72 18.23 -6.83
CA ASP A 93 -7.18 18.34 -6.85
C ASP A 93 -7.81 18.55 -5.45
N LYS A 94 -6.97 18.68 -4.42
CA LYS A 94 -7.39 18.91 -3.02
C LYS A 94 -8.35 17.82 -2.50
N ARG A 95 -8.13 16.57 -2.89
CA ARG A 95 -8.99 15.45 -2.50
C ARG A 95 -8.70 14.94 -1.10
N TYR A 96 -7.52 15.21 -0.55
CA TYR A 96 -7.13 14.86 0.81
C TYR A 96 -6.20 15.92 1.41
N GLU A 97 -6.11 15.93 2.71
CA GLU A 97 -5.23 16.83 3.48
C GLU A 97 -4.14 16.05 4.23
N LYS A 98 -4.44 14.84 4.67
CA LYS A 98 -3.54 13.96 5.43
C LYS A 98 -3.43 12.60 4.75
N LEU A 99 -2.29 11.94 4.92
CA LEU A 99 -1.98 10.66 4.32
C LEU A 99 -1.39 9.69 5.35
N VAL A 100 -1.88 8.46 5.34
CA VAL A 100 -1.31 7.33 6.08
C VAL A 100 -0.84 6.29 5.08
N LEU A 101 0.36 5.79 5.24
CA LEU A 101 0.93 4.72 4.41
C LEU A 101 0.95 3.41 5.20
N VAL A 102 0.40 2.36 4.63
CA VAL A 102 0.36 1.02 5.21
C VAL A 102 0.90 0.03 4.19
N ALA A 103 2.04 -0.54 4.46
CA ALA A 103 2.66 -1.53 3.57
C ALA A 103 3.78 -2.29 4.28
N PRO A 104 4.20 -3.45 3.77
CA PRO A 104 5.42 -4.10 4.24
C PRO A 104 6.64 -3.18 4.12
N PRO A 105 7.68 -3.37 4.94
CA PRO A 105 8.83 -2.44 4.99
C PRO A 105 9.48 -2.13 3.65
N ALA A 106 9.66 -3.14 2.78
CA ALA A 106 10.24 -2.93 1.44
C ALA A 106 9.36 -2.03 0.56
N THR A 107 8.05 -2.24 0.59
CA THR A 107 7.08 -1.43 -0.17
C THR A 107 6.98 0.00 0.38
N LEU A 108 7.05 0.18 1.70
CA LEU A 108 7.15 1.52 2.30
C LEU A 108 8.39 2.26 1.81
N GLY A 109 9.54 1.59 1.72
CA GLY A 109 10.77 2.15 1.17
C GLY A 109 10.61 2.60 -0.28
N ASP A 110 9.96 1.79 -1.11
CA ASP A 110 9.68 2.13 -2.51
C ASP A 110 8.72 3.33 -2.63
N LEU A 111 7.66 3.36 -1.82
CA LEU A 111 6.72 4.48 -1.79
C LEU A 111 7.42 5.78 -1.36
N ARG A 112 8.21 5.75 -0.29
CA ARG A 112 8.99 6.93 0.16
C ARG A 112 9.88 7.46 -0.95
N GLY A 113 10.57 6.58 -1.68
CA GLY A 113 11.43 6.96 -2.79
C GLY A 113 10.68 7.54 -3.99
N ALA A 114 9.44 7.14 -4.21
CA ALA A 114 8.60 7.55 -5.35
C ALA A 114 7.78 8.82 -5.07
N LEU A 115 7.40 9.06 -3.80
CA LEU A 115 6.52 10.17 -3.43
C LEU A 115 7.19 11.53 -3.64
N ALA A 116 6.47 12.45 -4.29
CA ALA A 116 6.88 13.85 -4.35
C ALA A 116 6.93 14.49 -2.96
N LYS A 117 7.80 15.47 -2.76
CA LYS A 117 7.96 16.17 -1.48
C LYS A 117 6.66 16.77 -0.95
N SER A 118 5.80 17.28 -1.82
CA SER A 118 4.49 17.81 -1.46
C SER A 118 3.56 16.75 -0.86
N VAL A 119 3.63 15.52 -1.37
CA VAL A 119 2.87 14.37 -0.85
C VAL A 119 3.50 13.86 0.45
N GLN A 120 4.82 13.75 0.50
CA GLN A 120 5.53 13.36 1.73
C GLN A 120 5.18 14.28 2.91
N ALA A 121 5.04 15.57 2.67
CA ALA A 121 4.64 16.54 3.70
C ALA A 121 3.23 16.29 4.27
N ARG A 122 2.40 15.49 3.60
CA ARG A 122 1.06 15.10 4.04
C ARG A 122 1.03 13.78 4.82
N VAL A 123 2.11 13.03 4.80
CA VAL A 123 2.21 11.75 5.51
C VAL A 123 2.30 12.02 7.02
N ILE A 124 1.27 11.58 7.74
CA ILE A 124 1.16 11.74 9.19
C ILE A 124 1.58 10.47 9.93
N ALA A 125 1.50 9.32 9.29
CA ALA A 125 1.89 8.04 9.88
C ALA A 125 2.25 7.00 8.80
N GLU A 126 3.08 6.05 9.20
CA GLU A 126 3.44 4.89 8.40
C GLU A 126 3.28 3.63 9.26
N VAL A 127 2.66 2.61 8.70
CA VAL A 127 2.43 1.33 9.35
C VAL A 127 3.09 0.22 8.54
N ALA A 128 4.09 -0.43 9.13
CA ALA A 128 4.86 -1.50 8.48
C ALA A 128 4.14 -2.84 8.60
N GLN A 129 2.97 -2.97 7.99
CA GLN A 129 2.14 -4.18 7.99
C GLN A 129 1.56 -4.46 6.62
N ASP A 130 1.39 -5.73 6.29
CA ASP A 130 0.66 -6.17 5.10
C ASP A 130 -0.83 -6.33 5.44
N LEU A 131 -1.62 -5.32 5.10
CA LEU A 131 -3.07 -5.31 5.34
C LEU A 131 -3.89 -5.39 4.05
N ILE A 132 -3.28 -5.69 2.91
CA ILE A 132 -3.98 -5.68 1.61
C ILE A 132 -5.15 -6.67 1.54
N LYS A 133 -5.04 -7.78 2.24
CA LYS A 133 -6.08 -8.82 2.29
C LYS A 133 -7.13 -8.60 3.39
N VAL A 134 -6.93 -7.59 4.23
CA VAL A 134 -7.86 -7.28 5.31
C VAL A 134 -9.08 -6.56 4.75
N PRO A 135 -10.30 -7.01 5.02
CA PRO A 135 -11.51 -6.33 4.57
C PRO A 135 -11.61 -4.91 5.14
N ALA A 136 -12.16 -3.99 4.36
CA ALA A 136 -12.33 -2.58 4.77
C ALA A 136 -13.02 -2.44 6.14
N SER A 137 -13.97 -3.31 6.45
CA SER A 137 -14.70 -3.35 7.72
C SER A 137 -13.81 -3.66 8.94
N ARG A 138 -12.66 -4.30 8.73
CA ARG A 138 -11.71 -4.68 9.78
C ARG A 138 -10.46 -3.81 9.82
N LEU A 139 -10.21 -3.05 8.77
CA LEU A 139 -9.01 -2.20 8.67
C LEU A 139 -8.90 -1.20 9.81
N GLY A 140 -10.01 -0.63 10.22
CA GLY A 140 -10.04 0.36 11.30
C GLY A 140 -9.43 -0.15 12.60
N ALA A 141 -9.65 -1.42 12.96
CA ALA A 141 -9.08 -2.02 14.16
C ALA A 141 -7.53 -2.09 14.13
N HIS A 142 -6.94 -2.19 12.93
CA HIS A 142 -5.48 -2.18 12.75
C HIS A 142 -4.89 -0.76 12.71
N LEU A 143 -5.72 0.24 12.58
CA LEU A 143 -5.33 1.64 12.38
C LEU A 143 -5.68 2.56 13.54
N VAL A 144 -6.21 2.02 14.66
CA VAL A 144 -6.62 2.82 15.83
C VAL A 144 -5.50 3.69 16.40
N ASP A 145 -4.26 3.21 16.36
CA ASP A 145 -3.11 3.94 16.88
C ASP A 145 -2.69 5.13 16.01
N VAL A 146 -3.03 5.07 14.73
CA VAL A 146 -2.67 6.11 13.75
C VAL A 146 -3.86 6.96 13.33
N LEU A 147 -5.07 6.52 13.63
CA LEU A 147 -6.33 7.25 13.44
C LEU A 147 -6.97 7.49 14.81
N PRO A 148 -6.53 8.49 15.58
CA PRO A 148 -6.90 8.67 16.99
C PRO A 148 -8.40 8.87 17.23
N PHE A 149 -9.16 9.18 16.20
CA PHE A 149 -10.61 9.35 16.26
C PHE A 149 -11.40 8.14 15.74
N TYR A 150 -10.71 7.10 15.29
CA TYR A 150 -11.35 5.85 14.95
C TYR A 150 -11.57 5.01 16.21
N ALA A 151 -12.60 5.35 16.99
CA ALA A 151 -13.10 4.43 18.01
C ALA A 151 -13.96 3.37 17.30
N PRO A 152 -13.58 2.08 17.30
CA PRO A 152 -14.49 1.05 16.84
C PRO A 152 -15.75 1.15 17.71
N ARG A 153 -16.93 1.29 17.10
CA ARG A 153 -18.20 1.19 17.85
C ARG A 153 -18.10 -0.09 18.67
N ALA A 154 -18.07 0.06 19.98
CA ALA A 154 -18.21 -1.06 20.90
C ALA A 154 -19.44 -1.84 20.43
N GLN A 155 -19.25 -3.05 19.96
CA GLN A 155 -20.39 -3.94 19.72
C GLN A 155 -21.10 -4.06 21.06
N PRO A 156 -22.42 -3.86 21.11
CA PRO A 156 -23.16 -4.11 22.34
C PRO A 156 -22.86 -5.56 22.72
N ARG A 157 -22.25 -5.74 23.86
CA ARG A 157 -22.09 -7.07 24.43
C ARG A 157 -23.48 -7.66 24.46
N SER A 158 -23.69 -8.71 23.67
CA SER A 158 -24.90 -9.51 23.78
C SER A 158 -25.05 -9.88 25.24
N GLY A 159 -25.98 -9.24 25.89
CA GLY A 159 -26.28 -9.51 27.27
C GLY A 159 -26.59 -10.98 27.39
N MET A 160 -25.75 -11.72 28.07
CA MET A 160 -26.11 -13.01 28.59
C MET A 160 -27.34 -12.77 29.50
N GLY A 161 -28.50 -13.08 28.99
CA GLY A 161 -29.70 -13.18 29.78
C GLY A 161 -29.45 -14.19 30.86
N GLY A 162 -29.21 -13.68 32.08
CA GLY A 162 -29.23 -14.50 33.24
C GLY A 162 -30.68 -14.99 33.42
N VAL A 163 -30.88 -16.26 33.11
CA VAL A 163 -32.07 -16.97 33.58
C VAL A 163 -31.96 -17.03 35.10
N ARG A 164 -32.74 -16.21 35.75
CA ARG A 164 -33.06 -16.43 37.17
C ARG A 164 -34.45 -17.08 37.23
N LYS A 165 -34.46 -18.22 37.82
CA LYS A 165 -35.69 -18.83 38.33
C LYS A 165 -36.41 -17.89 39.31
#